data_807fb3ec4e5d81b4dbe10334f1174cea
#
_entry.id   807fb3ec4e5d81b4dbe10334f1174cea
#
_cell.length_a   1.000
_cell.length_b   1.000
_cell.length_c   1.000
_cell.angle_alpha   90.00
_cell.angle_beta   90.00
_cell.angle_gamma   90.00
#
_symmetry.space_group_name_H-M   'P 1'
#
loop_
_entity.id
_entity.type
_entity.pdbx_description
1 polymer ?
#
loop_
_entity_poly.entity_id
_entity_poly.type
_entity_poly.pdbx_seq_one_letter_code
_entity_poly.pdbx_strand_id
1 'polypeptide(L)'
;MAHEVRGVVARGKGQPVSLETVVVPDPGPGEALVAVQACGVCHTDLHYREGGINDDFPFLLGHEAAGVVEAVGEGVTDVAPGDFVILNWRAVCGACRACLRGRPQYCFATHNATQKMTLADGTPLSPALGIGAFADK
;
A
#
# COMPACT_ATOMS: atom_id res chain seq x y z
N MET A 1 13.21 12.16 1.55
CA MET A 1 13.98 11.52 0.45
C MET A 1 13.22 10.30 -0.07
N ALA A 2 13.24 10.05 -1.35
CA ALA A 2 12.60 8.86 -1.89
C ALA A 2 13.50 7.64 -1.72
N HIS A 3 12.90 6.45 -1.60
CA HIS A 3 13.60 5.18 -1.43
C HIS A 3 13.41 4.34 -2.70
N GLU A 4 14.51 3.89 -3.29
CA GLU A 4 14.45 2.92 -4.38
C GLU A 4 14.47 1.51 -3.79
N VAL A 5 13.41 0.75 -4.05
CA VAL A 5 13.21 -0.59 -3.52
C VAL A 5 12.80 -1.55 -4.63
N ARG A 6 12.86 -2.84 -4.36
CA ARG A 6 12.33 -3.85 -5.28
C ARG A 6 10.84 -4.03 -5.02
N GLY A 7 10.08 -4.20 -6.08
CA GLY A 7 8.65 -4.46 -5.98
C GLY A 7 8.16 -5.37 -7.10
N VAL A 8 7.06 -6.07 -6.84
CA VAL A 8 6.41 -6.94 -7.82
C VAL A 8 5.32 -6.16 -8.52
N VAL A 9 5.49 -5.95 -9.82
CA VAL A 9 4.66 -5.08 -10.63
C VAL A 9 3.90 -5.88 -11.69
N ALA A 10 2.61 -5.63 -11.82
CA ALA A 10 1.78 -6.10 -12.93
C ALA A 10 1.62 -4.95 -13.92
N ARG A 11 2.33 -5.03 -15.05
CA ARG A 11 2.36 -3.95 -16.04
C ARG A 11 1.14 -3.88 -16.93
N GLY A 12 0.52 -5.02 -17.21
CA GLY A 12 -0.63 -5.08 -18.10
C GLY A 12 -1.48 -6.30 -17.85
N LYS A 13 -2.71 -6.24 -18.32
CA LYS A 13 -3.70 -7.28 -18.16
C LYS A 13 -3.23 -8.62 -18.71
N GLY A 14 -3.25 -9.66 -17.87
CA GLY A 14 -2.89 -11.02 -18.22
C GLY A 14 -1.39 -11.24 -18.46
N GLN A 15 -0.55 -10.21 -18.30
CA GLN A 15 0.90 -10.35 -18.46
C GLN A 15 1.56 -10.91 -17.20
N PRO A 16 2.70 -11.63 -17.33
CA PRO A 16 3.47 -12.04 -16.17
C PRO A 16 3.89 -10.84 -15.33
N VAL A 17 3.90 -11.02 -14.01
CA VAL A 17 4.43 -10.01 -13.10
C VAL A 17 5.95 -9.93 -13.23
N SER A 18 6.53 -8.78 -12.94
CA SER A 18 7.96 -8.53 -12.99
C SER A 18 8.46 -7.93 -11.69
N LEU A 19 9.70 -8.25 -11.33
CA LEU A 19 10.40 -7.61 -10.23
C LEU A 19 11.08 -6.36 -10.76
N GLU A 20 10.67 -5.20 -10.25
CA GLU A 20 11.13 -3.91 -10.78
C GLU A 20 11.55 -2.98 -9.64
N THR A 21 12.30 -1.95 -9.99
CA THR A 21 12.62 -0.86 -9.08
C THR A 21 11.40 0.03 -8.91
N VAL A 22 10.98 0.18 -7.67
CA VAL A 22 9.87 1.04 -7.26
C VAL A 22 10.43 2.19 -6.42
N VAL A 23 9.94 3.38 -6.66
CA VAL A 23 10.30 4.56 -5.88
C VAL A 23 9.21 4.82 -4.85
N VAL A 24 9.56 4.69 -3.58
CA VAL A 24 8.67 4.93 -2.45
C VAL A 24 9.06 6.27 -1.84
N PRO A 25 8.18 7.28 -1.84
CA PRO A 25 8.50 8.57 -1.25
C PRO A 25 8.54 8.50 0.28
N ASP A 26 9.13 9.49 0.90
CA ASP A 26 9.00 9.69 2.35
C ASP A 26 7.51 9.84 2.71
N PRO A 27 7.10 9.41 3.91
CA PRO A 27 5.70 9.48 4.29
C PRO A 27 5.21 10.92 4.36
N GLY A 28 4.11 11.19 3.66
CA GLY A 28 3.39 12.45 3.74
C GLY A 28 2.50 12.53 5.00
N PRO A 29 1.73 13.61 5.15
CA PRO A 29 0.83 13.74 6.30
C PRO A 29 -0.13 12.55 6.42
N GLY A 30 -0.21 11.96 7.61
CA GLY A 30 -1.07 10.81 7.89
C GLY A 30 -0.54 9.46 7.38
N GLU A 31 0.67 9.43 6.81
CA GLU A 31 1.28 8.22 6.26
C GLU A 31 2.40 7.69 7.14
N ALA A 32 2.72 6.41 6.98
CA ALA A 32 3.88 5.78 7.60
C ALA A 32 4.66 4.98 6.56
N LEU A 33 5.98 4.98 6.70
CA LEU A 33 6.87 4.13 5.91
C LEU A 33 7.18 2.87 6.73
N VAL A 34 6.93 1.71 6.14
CA VAL A 34 7.09 0.41 6.80
C VAL A 34 8.11 -0.44 6.04
N ALA A 35 9.13 -0.92 6.74
CA ALA A 35 10.02 -1.96 6.22
C ALA A 35 9.27 -3.30 6.26
N VAL A 36 8.87 -3.81 5.11
CA VAL A 36 8.07 -5.02 5.01
C VAL A 36 8.92 -6.24 5.37
N GLN A 37 8.45 -7.03 6.32
CA GLN A 37 9.10 -8.27 6.77
C GLN A 37 8.52 -9.49 6.09
N ALA A 38 7.21 -9.48 5.83
CA ALA A 38 6.50 -10.56 5.17
C ALA A 38 5.24 -10.03 4.50
N CYS A 39 4.87 -10.63 3.37
CA CYS A 39 3.61 -10.35 2.71
C CYS A 39 3.01 -11.66 2.18
N GLY A 40 1.77 -11.94 2.55
CA GLY A 40 1.03 -13.07 2.04
C GLY A 40 0.59 -12.88 0.59
N VAL A 41 0.37 -13.98 -0.11
CA VAL A 41 -0.19 -14.00 -1.47
C VAL A 41 -1.64 -14.44 -1.39
N CYS A 42 -2.53 -13.66 -1.95
CA CYS A 42 -3.96 -13.89 -1.98
C CYS A 42 -4.45 -14.06 -3.42
N HIS A 43 -5.56 -14.75 -3.60
CA HIS A 43 -6.18 -14.90 -4.93
C HIS A 43 -6.55 -13.54 -5.55
N THR A 44 -6.76 -12.52 -4.74
CA THR A 44 -6.99 -11.14 -5.20
C THR A 44 -5.83 -10.58 -6.02
N ASP A 45 -4.59 -10.95 -5.70
CA ASP A 45 -3.42 -10.54 -6.50
C ASP A 45 -3.51 -11.09 -7.93
N LEU A 46 -3.99 -12.32 -8.08
CA LEU A 46 -4.25 -12.89 -9.40
C LEU A 46 -5.34 -12.12 -10.14
N HIS A 47 -6.42 -11.73 -9.47
CA HIS A 47 -7.49 -10.93 -10.05
C HIS A 47 -6.99 -9.58 -10.54
N TYR A 48 -6.09 -8.92 -9.81
CA TYR A 48 -5.46 -7.68 -10.27
C TYR A 48 -4.66 -7.93 -11.55
N ARG A 49 -3.83 -8.97 -11.57
CA ARG A 49 -3.02 -9.32 -12.75
C ARG A 49 -3.88 -9.60 -13.97
N GLU A 50 -4.99 -10.31 -13.80
CA GLU A 50 -5.90 -10.69 -14.90
C GLU A 50 -6.86 -9.57 -15.31
N GLY A 51 -6.82 -8.42 -14.64
CA GLY A 51 -7.70 -7.29 -14.95
C GLY A 51 -9.13 -7.45 -14.44
N GLY A 52 -9.35 -8.34 -13.46
CA GLY A 52 -10.68 -8.60 -12.88
C GLY A 52 -11.16 -7.54 -11.90
N ILE A 53 -10.29 -6.66 -11.44
CA ILE A 53 -10.64 -5.58 -10.52
C ILE A 53 -10.88 -4.28 -11.28
N ASN A 54 -9.87 -3.79 -11.99
CA ASN A 54 -9.95 -2.64 -12.88
C ASN A 54 -8.75 -2.64 -13.83
N ASP A 55 -8.64 -1.62 -14.69
CA ASP A 55 -7.59 -1.52 -15.70
C ASP A 55 -6.53 -0.44 -15.36
N ASP A 56 -6.38 -0.05 -14.10
CA ASP A 56 -5.46 1.02 -13.66
C ASP A 56 -4.00 0.56 -13.62
N PHE A 57 -3.56 -0.24 -14.60
CA PHE A 57 -2.17 -0.68 -14.71
C PHE A 57 -1.20 0.49 -14.92
N PRO A 58 0.06 0.38 -14.46
CA PRO A 58 0.63 -0.75 -13.74
C PRO A 58 0.26 -0.78 -12.25
N PHE A 59 0.10 -1.99 -11.70
CA PHE A 59 -0.16 -2.20 -10.28
C PHE A 59 1.10 -2.64 -9.53
N LEU A 60 1.31 -2.07 -8.35
CA LEU A 60 2.15 -2.68 -7.32
C LEU A 60 1.26 -3.59 -6.50
N LEU A 61 1.52 -4.90 -6.55
CA LEU A 61 0.69 -5.91 -5.91
C LEU A 61 1.02 -6.05 -4.41
N GLY A 62 0.23 -6.88 -3.72
CA GLY A 62 0.40 -7.20 -2.31
C GLY A 62 -0.45 -6.35 -1.37
N HIS A 63 -1.12 -7.02 -0.42
CA HIS A 63 -2.03 -6.34 0.54
C HIS A 63 -2.13 -7.07 1.89
N GLU A 64 -1.30 -8.08 2.14
CA GLU A 64 -1.30 -8.88 3.37
C GLU A 64 0.06 -8.78 4.07
N ALA A 65 0.49 -7.57 4.37
CA ALA A 65 1.85 -7.32 4.84
C ALA A 65 1.95 -7.07 6.34
N ALA A 66 3.12 -7.42 6.86
CA ALA A 66 3.56 -7.07 8.21
C ALA A 66 4.99 -6.56 8.15
N GLY A 67 5.34 -5.64 9.02
CA GLY A 67 6.68 -5.08 9.05
C GLY A 67 6.91 -4.12 10.20
N VAL A 68 8.03 -3.41 10.14
CA VAL A 68 8.46 -2.46 11.16
C VAL A 68 8.36 -1.04 10.60
N VAL A 69 7.73 -0.15 11.35
CA VAL A 69 7.64 1.27 10.99
C VAL A 69 9.04 1.88 11.02
N GLU A 70 9.46 2.50 9.92
CA GLU A 70 10.75 3.21 9.82
C GLU A 70 10.59 4.72 10.05
N ALA A 71 9.52 5.30 9.55
CA ALA A 71 9.25 6.74 9.63
C ALA A 71 7.75 6.99 9.61
N VAL A 72 7.33 8.12 10.17
CA VAL A 72 5.95 8.57 10.15
C VAL A 72 5.88 10.00 9.63
N GLY A 73 4.79 10.32 8.94
CA GLY A 73 4.49 11.66 8.47
C GLY A 73 3.82 12.51 9.54
N GLU A 74 3.57 13.77 9.19
CA GLU A 74 2.92 14.72 10.08
C GLU A 74 1.54 14.21 10.51
N GLY A 75 1.21 14.37 11.79
CA GLY A 75 -0.09 14.02 12.37
C GLY A 75 -0.28 12.55 12.72
N VAL A 76 0.69 11.68 12.44
CA VAL A 76 0.64 10.27 12.83
C VAL A 76 1.04 10.13 14.30
N THR A 77 0.12 9.65 15.13
CA THR A 77 0.32 9.55 16.59
C THR A 77 0.05 8.16 17.14
N ASP A 78 -0.57 7.27 16.38
CA ASP A 78 -0.97 5.93 16.80
C ASP A 78 0.10 4.86 16.59
N VAL A 79 1.12 5.16 15.78
CA VAL A 79 2.31 4.33 15.60
C VAL A 79 3.57 5.19 15.59
N ALA A 80 4.72 4.57 15.87
CA ALA A 80 6.01 5.24 15.92
C ALA A 80 7.09 4.37 15.27
N PRO A 81 8.22 4.96 14.82
CA PRO A 81 9.35 4.18 14.33
C PRO A 81 9.79 3.11 15.33
N GLY A 82 9.98 1.89 14.85
CA GLY A 82 10.28 0.71 15.66
C GLY A 82 9.09 -0.17 16.00
N ASP A 83 7.87 0.31 15.80
CA ASP A 83 6.68 -0.51 16.03
C ASP A 83 6.54 -1.59 14.97
N PHE A 84 6.21 -2.81 15.38
CA PHE A 84 5.80 -3.87 14.47
C PHE A 84 4.32 -3.76 14.17
N VAL A 85 3.95 -3.73 12.88
CA VAL A 85 2.58 -3.49 12.44
C VAL A 85 2.13 -4.52 11.41
N ILE A 86 0.82 -4.74 11.36
CA ILE A 86 0.14 -5.45 10.27
C ILE A 86 -0.63 -4.40 9.47
N LEU A 87 -0.43 -4.38 8.15
CA LEU A 87 -1.09 -3.44 7.28
C LEU A 87 -2.50 -3.91 6.94
N ASN A 88 -3.46 -3.01 7.11
CA ASN A 88 -4.85 -3.26 6.74
C ASN A 88 -5.15 -2.60 5.39
N TRP A 89 -5.80 -3.33 4.49
CA TRP A 89 -6.17 -2.85 3.16
C TRP A 89 -7.41 -1.93 3.14
N ARG A 90 -7.85 -1.43 4.30
CA ARG A 90 -8.94 -0.47 4.42
C ARG A 90 -8.40 0.84 5.01
N ALA A 91 -8.19 1.83 4.14
CA ALA A 91 -7.82 3.17 4.58
C ALA A 91 -9.07 3.90 5.09
N VAL A 92 -9.37 3.75 6.38
CA VAL A 92 -10.57 4.30 7.01
C VAL A 92 -10.50 5.82 7.11
N CYS A 93 -11.66 6.50 7.11
CA CYS A 93 -11.70 7.97 7.13
C CYS A 93 -11.44 8.59 8.51
N GLY A 94 -11.65 7.84 9.60
CA GLY A 94 -11.47 8.31 10.96
C GLY A 94 -12.54 9.30 11.47
N ALA A 95 -13.48 9.71 10.63
CA ALA A 95 -14.43 10.80 10.95
C ALA A 95 -15.90 10.42 10.81
N CYS A 96 -16.23 9.28 10.19
CA CYS A 96 -17.63 8.85 10.06
C CYS A 96 -18.16 8.31 11.39
N ARG A 97 -19.46 8.12 11.45
CA ARG A 97 -20.14 7.63 12.66
C ARG A 97 -19.57 6.28 13.15
N ALA A 98 -19.21 5.38 12.24
CA ALA A 98 -18.65 4.08 12.61
C ALA A 98 -17.23 4.25 13.22
N CYS A 99 -16.39 5.05 12.61
CA CYS A 99 -15.03 5.33 13.12
C CYS A 99 -15.07 6.00 14.49
N LEU A 100 -15.94 7.00 14.68
CA LEU A 100 -16.08 7.72 15.93
C LEU A 100 -16.63 6.85 17.08
N ARG A 101 -17.33 5.76 16.76
CA ARG A 101 -17.80 4.77 17.72
C ARG A 101 -16.77 3.67 18.05
N GLY A 102 -15.55 3.78 17.51
CA GLY A 102 -14.52 2.76 17.69
C GLY A 102 -14.75 1.50 16.87
N ARG A 103 -15.49 1.60 15.76
CA ARG A 103 -15.78 0.49 14.85
C ARG A 103 -15.35 0.80 13.42
N PRO A 104 -14.04 1.05 13.19
CA PRO A 104 -13.55 1.42 11.87
C PRO A 104 -13.78 0.34 10.81
N GLN A 105 -13.97 -0.91 11.20
CA GLN A 105 -14.30 -1.99 10.25
C GLN A 105 -15.63 -1.76 9.53
N TYR A 106 -16.48 -0.87 10.02
CA TYR A 106 -17.73 -0.45 9.39
C TYR A 106 -17.65 0.93 8.74
N CYS A 107 -16.45 1.45 8.52
CA CYS A 107 -16.26 2.76 7.91
C CYS A 107 -16.99 2.87 6.57
N PHE A 108 -17.63 4.03 6.32
CA PHE A 108 -18.38 4.31 5.10
C PHE A 108 -17.48 4.73 3.94
N ALA A 109 -16.24 5.14 4.21
CA ALA A 109 -15.30 5.62 3.19
C ALA A 109 -13.91 5.03 3.46
N THR A 110 -13.54 3.98 2.73
CA THR A 110 -12.33 3.17 3.00
C THR A 110 -11.27 3.29 1.90
N HIS A 111 -11.37 4.30 1.02
CA HIS A 111 -10.44 4.52 -0.08
C HIS A 111 -9.66 5.83 0.11
N ASN A 112 -9.02 5.98 1.26
CA ASN A 112 -8.31 7.20 1.65
C ASN A 112 -6.78 7.07 1.55
N ALA A 113 -6.29 6.04 0.89
CA ALA A 113 -4.86 5.87 0.65
C ALA A 113 -4.34 7.00 -0.26
N THR A 114 -3.27 7.66 0.16
CA THR A 114 -2.73 8.86 -0.50
C THR A 114 -1.30 8.70 -1.01
N GLN A 115 -0.66 7.56 -0.74
CA GLN A 115 0.73 7.33 -1.13
C GLN A 115 0.91 7.36 -2.66
N LYS A 116 2.05 7.90 -3.11
CA LYS A 116 2.36 8.13 -4.53
C LYS A 116 3.64 7.42 -4.93
N MET A 117 3.59 6.10 -5.00
CA MET A 117 4.71 5.29 -5.49
C MET A 117 4.78 5.34 -7.01
N THR A 118 5.99 5.25 -7.55
CA THR A 118 6.23 5.24 -8.99
C THR A 118 7.24 4.16 -9.39
N LEU A 119 7.28 3.85 -10.68
CA LEU A 119 8.42 3.16 -11.26
C LEU A 119 9.64 4.10 -11.34
N ALA A 120 10.81 3.54 -11.64
CA ALA A 120 12.06 4.32 -11.75
C ALA A 120 11.98 5.43 -12.80
N ASP A 121 11.18 5.26 -13.86
CA ASP A 121 10.96 6.24 -14.92
C ASP A 121 9.92 7.31 -14.59
N GLY A 122 9.35 7.27 -13.37
CA GLY A 122 8.33 8.20 -12.92
C GLY A 122 6.88 7.78 -13.22
N THR A 123 6.67 6.64 -13.88
CA THR A 123 5.31 6.13 -14.14
C THR A 123 4.59 5.86 -12.83
N PRO A 124 3.40 6.45 -12.59
CA PRO A 124 2.64 6.18 -11.37
C PRO A 124 2.23 4.71 -11.26
N LEU A 125 2.34 4.17 -10.05
CA LEU A 125 1.87 2.83 -9.70
C LEU A 125 0.53 2.92 -8.97
N SER A 126 -0.39 2.03 -9.34
CA SER A 126 -1.63 1.84 -8.59
C SER A 126 -1.38 0.79 -7.50
N PRO A 127 -1.53 1.14 -6.21
CA PRO A 127 -1.31 0.17 -5.15
C PRO A 127 -2.50 -0.78 -5.03
N ALA A 128 -2.25 -2.08 -5.05
CA ALA A 128 -3.31 -3.08 -4.88
C ALA A 128 -3.99 -2.89 -3.51
N LEU A 129 -5.31 -2.76 -3.51
CA LEU A 129 -6.14 -2.46 -2.33
C LEU A 129 -5.63 -1.27 -1.51
N GLY A 130 -5.00 -0.30 -2.16
CA GLY A 130 -4.46 0.89 -1.51
C GLY A 130 -3.17 0.68 -0.73
N ILE A 131 -2.54 -0.48 -0.82
CA ILE A 131 -1.29 -0.79 -0.10
C ILE A 131 -0.12 -0.97 -1.07
N GLY A 132 -0.16 -1.99 -1.93
CA GLY A 132 0.97 -2.31 -2.79
C GLY A 132 2.19 -2.76 -2.01
N ALA A 133 2.11 -3.90 -1.32
CA ALA A 133 3.10 -4.30 -0.32
C ALA A 133 4.08 -5.39 -0.77
N PHE A 134 4.02 -5.85 -2.01
CA PHE A 134 5.08 -6.69 -2.56
C PHE A 134 6.29 -5.84 -2.94
N ALA A 135 6.83 -5.16 -1.94
CA ALA A 135 8.00 -4.31 -2.02
C ALA A 135 8.79 -4.38 -0.72
N ASP A 136 10.04 -3.93 -0.74
CA ASP A 136 10.87 -3.94 0.48
C ASP A 136 10.36 -2.94 1.52
N LYS A 137 9.70 -1.85 1.05
CA LYS A 137 9.10 -0.82 1.93
C LYS A 137 7.77 -0.36 1.37
#